data_e7b1e5bcf2cbbee9110039c6bc87adc6
#
_entry.id   e7b1e5bcf2cbbee9110039c6bc87adc6
#
_cell.length_a   1.000
_cell.length_b   1.000
_cell.length_c   1.000
_cell.angle_alpha   90.00
_cell.angle_beta   90.00
_cell.angle_gamma   90.00
#
_symmetry.space_group_name_H-M   'P 1'
#
loop_
_entity.id
_entity.type
_entity.pdbx_description
1 polymer ?
#
loop_
_entity_poly.entity_id
_entity_poly.type
_entity_poly.pdbx_seq_one_letter_code
_entity_poly.pdbx_strand_id
1 'polypeptide(L)'
;MIDLEEKQERVLLAGVETAENFQAFESSMIELAELTKTAGGLVIDQFTQKRERPDSRTMIGSGKLEQMRWAIEVGEIDTVIFNDRLSPRQNVNLEEALGVKVIDRMQLILDIFAMRARSHEGMLQVEEAQLNYLLPRLVGQGIMLSRQGGGIGSKGPGETKLETDRRYIRTRIENIDKALKKVEKTRENIRQKRSKSGIFRIGLIGYTNAGKS
;
A
#
# COMPACT_ATOMS: atom_id res chain seq x y z
N MET A 1 -31.28 14.79 9.82
CA MET A 1 -30.19 14.33 8.94
C MET A 1 -28.91 14.78 9.64
N ILE A 2 -28.13 13.86 10.17
CA ILE A 2 -26.81 14.17 10.71
C ILE A 2 -25.90 14.14 9.48
N ASP A 3 -25.50 15.31 8.98
CA ASP A 3 -24.40 15.44 8.05
C ASP A 3 -23.13 14.95 8.79
N LEU A 4 -22.75 13.73 8.56
CA LEU A 4 -21.40 13.24 8.84
C LEU A 4 -20.54 13.90 7.77
N GLU A 5 -20.05 15.12 8.02
CA GLU A 5 -18.88 15.60 7.31
C GLU A 5 -17.80 14.52 7.49
N GLU A 6 -17.50 13.78 6.44
CA GLU A 6 -16.36 12.85 6.43
C GLU A 6 -15.11 13.70 6.72
N LYS A 7 -14.65 13.65 7.98
CA LYS A 7 -13.43 14.32 8.39
C LYS A 7 -12.30 13.81 7.50
N GLN A 8 -11.75 14.66 6.64
CA GLN A 8 -10.63 14.30 5.80
C GLN A 8 -9.46 13.83 6.67
N GLU A 9 -8.86 12.69 6.33
CA GLU A 9 -7.70 12.13 7.01
C GLU A 9 -6.51 13.10 6.86
N ARG A 10 -5.96 13.57 7.98
CA ARG A 10 -4.85 14.53 8.02
C ARG A 10 -3.54 13.77 7.86
N VAL A 11 -2.78 14.11 6.83
CA VAL A 11 -1.64 13.33 6.37
C VAL A 11 -0.35 14.12 6.47
N LEU A 12 0.69 13.46 7.00
CA LEU A 12 2.07 13.91 6.94
C LEU A 12 2.84 13.06 5.93
N LEU A 13 3.51 13.69 4.98
CA LEU A 13 4.34 13.00 4.00
C LEU A 13 5.78 12.88 4.49
N ALA A 14 6.42 11.76 4.21
CA ALA A 14 7.81 11.54 4.56
C ALA A 14 8.60 10.92 3.40
N GLY A 15 9.88 11.29 3.25
CA GLY A 15 10.75 10.72 2.23
C GLY A 15 12.23 10.84 2.57
N VAL A 16 13.03 9.91 2.03
CA VAL A 16 14.49 9.92 2.17
C VAL A 16 15.14 10.17 0.83
N GLU A 17 15.88 11.28 0.73
CA GLU A 17 16.70 11.60 -0.43
C GLU A 17 18.03 10.87 -0.31
N THR A 18 18.40 10.10 -1.33
CA THR A 18 19.68 9.41 -1.45
C THR A 18 20.37 9.79 -2.76
N ALA A 19 21.64 9.43 -2.90
CA ALA A 19 22.34 9.65 -4.17
C ALA A 19 21.68 8.94 -5.37
N GLU A 20 20.96 7.85 -5.13
CA GLU A 20 20.30 7.06 -6.18
C GLU A 20 19.01 7.71 -6.69
N ASN A 21 18.26 8.40 -5.82
CA ASN A 21 16.96 8.98 -6.17
C ASN A 21 16.98 10.52 -6.32
N PHE A 22 18.11 11.16 -6.09
CA PHE A 22 18.29 12.62 -6.04
C PHE A 22 17.59 13.36 -7.19
N GLN A 23 17.77 12.90 -8.45
CA GLN A 23 17.22 13.60 -9.63
C GLN A 23 15.68 13.57 -9.70
N ALA A 24 15.06 12.53 -9.16
CA ALA A 24 13.62 12.31 -9.23
C ALA A 24 12.91 12.58 -7.88
N PHE A 25 13.66 12.84 -6.82
CA PHE A 25 13.12 12.88 -5.46
C PHE A 25 12.04 13.95 -5.29
N GLU A 26 12.33 15.18 -5.71
CA GLU A 26 11.38 16.29 -5.56
C GLU A 26 10.09 16.05 -6.36
N SER A 27 10.22 15.62 -7.62
CA SER A 27 9.06 15.29 -8.45
C SER A 27 8.26 14.12 -7.89
N SER A 28 8.93 13.14 -7.29
CA SER A 28 8.31 12.00 -6.62
C SER A 28 7.52 12.41 -5.37
N MET A 29 8.01 13.37 -4.59
CA MET A 29 7.30 13.91 -3.43
C MET A 29 6.09 14.75 -3.83
N ILE A 30 6.18 15.52 -4.91
CA ILE A 30 5.03 16.25 -5.49
C ILE A 30 3.96 15.25 -5.95
N GLU A 31 4.35 14.20 -6.65
CA GLU A 31 3.43 13.14 -7.08
C GLU A 31 2.77 12.44 -5.87
N LEU A 32 3.52 12.17 -4.80
CA LEU A 32 2.97 11.58 -3.58
C LEU A 32 1.88 12.46 -2.96
N ALA A 33 2.07 13.78 -2.95
CA ALA A 33 1.06 14.72 -2.47
C ALA A 33 -0.22 14.67 -3.33
N GLU A 34 -0.09 14.60 -4.66
CA GLU A 34 -1.24 14.48 -5.55
C GLU A 34 -1.96 13.11 -5.43
N LEU A 35 -1.21 12.03 -5.23
CA LEU A 35 -1.79 10.72 -4.91
C LEU A 35 -2.57 10.74 -3.60
N THR A 36 -2.03 11.40 -2.57
CA THR A 36 -2.70 11.55 -1.27
C THR A 36 -4.01 12.31 -1.39
N LYS A 37 -4.03 13.43 -2.12
CA LYS A 37 -5.27 14.17 -2.43
C LYS A 37 -6.27 13.31 -3.22
N THR A 38 -5.77 12.51 -4.17
CA THR A 38 -6.60 11.60 -4.97
C THR A 38 -7.27 10.52 -4.10
N ALA A 39 -6.62 10.11 -3.02
CA ALA A 39 -7.18 9.20 -2.02
C ALA A 39 -8.11 9.89 -1.01
N GLY A 40 -8.30 11.21 -1.08
CA GLY A 40 -9.14 11.98 -0.17
C GLY A 40 -8.41 12.51 1.06
N GLY A 41 -7.09 12.30 1.20
CA GLY A 41 -6.28 12.80 2.31
C GLY A 41 -5.95 14.29 2.18
N LEU A 42 -5.83 14.96 3.31
CA LEU A 42 -5.39 16.35 3.43
C LEU A 42 -3.92 16.38 3.85
N VAL A 43 -3.03 16.77 2.95
CA VAL A 43 -1.60 16.91 3.26
C VAL A 43 -1.38 18.13 4.14
N ILE A 44 -0.92 17.94 5.36
CA ILE A 44 -0.66 19.00 6.35
C ILE A 44 0.79 19.47 6.29
N ASP A 45 1.74 18.54 6.21
CA ASP A 45 3.17 18.86 6.20
C ASP A 45 3.98 17.77 5.47
N GLN A 46 5.24 18.08 5.18
CA GLN A 46 6.15 17.19 4.47
C GLN A 46 7.53 17.19 5.13
N PHE A 47 7.99 16.00 5.51
CA PHE A 47 9.30 15.78 6.13
C PHE A 47 10.24 15.01 5.20
N THR A 48 11.32 15.62 4.82
CA THR A 48 12.36 14.99 4.00
C THR A 48 13.68 14.92 4.77
N GLN A 49 14.46 13.90 4.48
CA GLN A 49 15.80 13.76 5.03
C GLN A 49 16.79 13.27 3.97
N LYS A 50 17.93 13.96 3.85
CA LYS A 50 19.03 13.52 3.00
C LYS A 50 19.92 12.54 3.76
N ARG A 51 20.17 11.37 3.19
CA ARG A 51 21.01 10.32 3.78
C ARG A 51 21.76 9.57 2.68
N GLU A 52 22.94 9.06 3.00
CA GLU A 52 23.64 8.14 2.11
C GLU A 52 22.87 6.81 1.98
N ARG A 53 22.33 6.32 3.09
CA ARG A 53 21.51 5.11 3.16
C ARG A 53 20.33 5.32 4.10
N PRO A 54 19.14 4.82 3.75
CA PRO A 54 18.01 4.77 4.65
C PRO A 54 18.32 3.99 5.94
N ASP A 55 17.73 4.39 7.04
CA ASP A 55 17.85 3.64 8.29
C ASP A 55 17.18 2.29 8.20
N SER A 56 17.84 1.24 8.67
CA SER A 56 17.33 -0.14 8.57
C SER A 56 16.13 -0.42 9.47
N ARG A 57 15.92 0.38 10.52
CA ARG A 57 14.85 0.20 11.51
C ARG A 57 13.65 1.10 11.25
N THR A 58 13.89 2.35 10.86
CA THR A 58 12.87 3.41 10.81
C THR A 58 12.91 4.22 9.52
N MET A 59 13.70 3.83 8.51
CA MET A 59 13.89 4.56 7.26
C MET A 59 14.59 5.92 7.44
N ILE A 60 14.22 6.68 8.48
CA ILE A 60 14.71 8.01 8.85
C ILE A 60 15.52 7.94 10.17
N GLY A 61 16.35 8.96 10.42
CA GLY A 61 17.12 9.06 11.67
C GLY A 61 16.26 9.47 12.87
N SER A 62 16.75 9.17 14.09
CA SER A 62 16.04 9.42 15.34
C SER A 62 15.65 10.89 15.54
N GLY A 63 16.53 11.84 15.24
CA GLY A 63 16.21 13.26 15.37
C GLY A 63 15.08 13.72 14.43
N LYS A 64 15.01 13.18 13.20
CA LYS A 64 13.89 13.44 12.28
C LYS A 64 12.60 12.81 12.79
N LEU A 65 12.70 11.61 13.37
CA LEU A 65 11.57 10.91 13.96
C LEU A 65 10.94 11.71 15.12
N GLU A 66 11.76 12.32 15.98
CA GLU A 66 11.28 13.20 17.06
C GLU A 66 10.59 14.46 16.53
N GLN A 67 11.14 15.08 15.49
CA GLN A 67 10.50 16.21 14.82
C GLN A 67 9.12 15.84 14.27
N MET A 68 9.01 14.66 13.65
CA MET A 68 7.73 14.16 13.14
C MET A 68 6.73 13.88 14.26
N ARG A 69 7.15 13.31 15.39
CA ARG A 69 6.26 13.10 16.55
C ARG A 69 5.65 14.40 17.03
N TRP A 70 6.47 15.44 17.18
CA TRP A 70 5.98 16.75 17.56
C TRP A 70 4.98 17.33 16.54
N ALA A 71 5.29 17.22 15.24
CA ALA A 71 4.40 17.67 14.17
C ALA A 71 3.07 16.88 14.13
N ILE A 72 3.11 15.59 14.45
CA ILE A 72 1.91 14.73 14.53
C ILE A 72 0.98 15.22 15.65
N GLU A 73 1.52 15.50 16.84
CA GLU A 73 0.74 15.99 17.97
C GLU A 73 0.14 17.38 17.69
N VAL A 74 0.96 18.33 17.19
CA VAL A 74 0.51 19.70 16.91
C VAL A 74 -0.44 19.76 15.72
N GLY A 75 -0.18 18.96 14.69
CA GLY A 75 -0.96 18.93 13.46
C GLY A 75 -2.17 18.02 13.51
N GLU A 76 -2.43 17.31 14.62
CA GLU A 76 -3.48 16.29 14.72
C GLU A 76 -3.46 15.34 13.49
N ILE A 77 -2.28 14.80 13.19
CA ILE A 77 -2.06 13.94 12.03
C ILE A 77 -2.63 12.56 12.31
N ASP A 78 -3.42 12.05 11.38
CA ASP A 78 -4.03 10.72 11.46
C ASP A 78 -3.13 9.64 10.82
N THR A 79 -2.40 9.99 9.75
CA THR A 79 -1.61 9.04 8.96
C THR A 79 -0.30 9.66 8.47
N VAL A 80 0.77 8.87 8.49
CA VAL A 80 2.06 9.21 7.84
C VAL A 80 2.23 8.36 6.60
N ILE A 81 2.56 9.01 5.47
CA ILE A 81 2.80 8.32 4.19
C ILE A 81 4.26 8.48 3.78
N PHE A 82 4.97 7.37 3.67
CA PHE A 82 6.34 7.35 3.17
C PHE A 82 6.37 7.23 1.65
N ASN A 83 7.23 8.03 1.00
CA ASN A 83 7.46 7.96 -0.45
C ASN A 83 8.15 6.66 -0.85
N ASP A 84 9.00 6.14 0.01
CA ASP A 84 9.79 4.93 -0.20
C ASP A 84 9.02 3.70 0.31
N ARG A 85 9.31 2.54 -0.29
CA ARG A 85 8.74 1.28 0.17
C ARG A 85 9.30 0.91 1.54
N LEU A 86 8.42 0.66 2.49
CA LEU A 86 8.78 0.21 3.83
C LEU A 86 8.86 -1.32 3.90
N SER A 87 9.90 -1.84 4.54
CA SER A 87 9.88 -3.24 4.97
C SER A 87 8.84 -3.45 6.07
N PRO A 88 8.34 -4.68 6.26
CA PRO A 88 7.38 -4.98 7.33
C PRO A 88 7.86 -4.54 8.72
N ARG A 89 9.15 -4.70 8.99
CA ARG A 89 9.77 -4.30 10.26
C ARG A 89 9.83 -2.79 10.42
N GLN A 90 10.18 -2.06 9.37
CA GLN A 90 10.19 -0.59 9.40
C GLN A 90 8.80 -0.03 9.65
N ASN A 91 7.77 -0.60 8.99
CA ASN A 91 6.39 -0.17 9.20
C ASN A 91 5.99 -0.27 10.67
N VAL A 92 6.19 -1.44 11.29
CA VAL A 92 5.86 -1.66 12.71
C VAL A 92 6.65 -0.73 13.61
N ASN A 93 7.96 -0.59 13.41
CA ASN A 93 8.78 0.29 14.22
C ASN A 93 8.36 1.77 14.11
N LEU A 94 7.95 2.20 12.92
CA LEU A 94 7.47 3.56 12.68
C LEU A 94 6.10 3.80 13.34
N GLU A 95 5.16 2.87 13.24
CA GLU A 95 3.85 2.96 13.91
C GLU A 95 4.00 3.01 15.44
N GLU A 96 4.88 2.16 16.00
CA GLU A 96 5.19 2.18 17.43
C GLU A 96 5.84 3.52 17.86
N ALA A 97 6.75 4.04 17.06
CA ALA A 97 7.48 5.25 17.38
C ALA A 97 6.64 6.52 17.19
N LEU A 98 5.77 6.58 16.20
CA LEU A 98 4.97 7.76 15.85
C LEU A 98 3.57 7.75 16.50
N GLY A 99 3.05 6.59 16.88
CA GLY A 99 1.75 6.44 17.51
C GLY A 99 0.54 6.64 16.57
N VAL A 100 0.78 6.70 15.26
CA VAL A 100 -0.23 6.87 14.22
C VAL A 100 -0.05 5.82 13.13
N LYS A 101 -1.05 5.66 12.27
CA LYS A 101 -0.99 4.79 11.10
C LYS A 101 0.15 5.21 10.18
N VAL A 102 0.93 4.23 9.71
CA VAL A 102 2.01 4.45 8.75
C VAL A 102 1.78 3.58 7.52
N ILE A 103 1.76 4.19 6.36
CA ILE A 103 1.71 3.49 5.07
C ILE A 103 2.83 3.96 4.16
N ASP A 104 3.12 3.18 3.14
CA ASP A 104 4.04 3.59 2.08
C ASP A 104 3.29 3.92 0.77
N ARG A 105 4.02 4.51 -0.18
CA ARG A 105 3.48 4.87 -1.50
C ARG A 105 2.79 3.70 -2.20
N MET A 106 3.32 2.46 -2.05
CA MET A 106 2.72 1.29 -2.69
C MET A 106 1.34 0.99 -2.13
N GLN A 107 1.18 1.05 -0.81
CA GLN A 107 -0.12 0.86 -0.18
C GLN A 107 -1.11 1.95 -0.58
N LEU A 108 -0.69 3.22 -0.60
CA LEU A 108 -1.54 4.33 -1.06
C LEU A 108 -2.05 4.11 -2.49
N ILE A 109 -1.17 3.67 -3.41
CA ILE A 109 -1.54 3.38 -4.80
C ILE A 109 -2.55 2.22 -4.86
N LEU A 110 -2.35 1.16 -4.07
CA LEU A 110 -3.27 0.03 -4.00
C LEU A 110 -4.64 0.46 -3.46
N ASP A 111 -4.68 1.35 -2.46
CA ASP A 111 -5.92 1.88 -1.89
C ASP A 111 -6.67 2.75 -2.93
N ILE A 112 -5.96 3.58 -3.69
CA ILE A 112 -6.54 4.35 -4.81
C ILE A 112 -7.14 3.41 -5.87
N PHE A 113 -6.43 2.35 -6.23
CA PHE A 113 -6.97 1.36 -7.18
C PHE A 113 -8.19 0.63 -6.63
N ALA A 114 -8.21 0.30 -5.34
CA ALA A 114 -9.38 -0.31 -4.69
C ALA A 114 -10.61 0.59 -4.75
N MET A 115 -10.45 1.89 -4.52
CA MET A 115 -11.52 2.89 -4.60
C MET A 115 -12.07 3.05 -6.04
N ARG A 116 -11.22 2.84 -7.05
CA ARG A 116 -11.55 3.08 -8.47
C ARG A 116 -11.94 1.82 -9.25
N ALA A 117 -11.65 0.63 -8.74
CA ALA A 117 -11.96 -0.62 -9.40
C ALA A 117 -13.47 -0.82 -9.52
N ARG A 118 -14.01 -0.84 -10.75
CA ARG A 118 -15.44 -1.04 -11.03
C ARG A 118 -15.74 -2.39 -11.66
N SER A 119 -14.80 -2.96 -12.39
CA SER A 119 -14.99 -4.27 -13.01
C SER A 119 -14.67 -5.38 -12.01
N HIS A 120 -15.43 -6.48 -12.09
CA HIS A 120 -15.18 -7.65 -11.23
C HIS A 120 -13.73 -8.15 -11.33
N GLU A 121 -13.16 -8.19 -12.54
CA GLU A 121 -11.76 -8.54 -12.75
C GLU A 121 -10.81 -7.54 -12.09
N GLY A 122 -11.04 -6.24 -12.27
CA GLY A 122 -10.23 -5.19 -11.64
C GLY A 122 -10.28 -5.26 -10.12
N MET A 123 -11.44 -5.52 -9.52
CA MET A 123 -11.57 -5.72 -8.06
C MET A 123 -10.75 -6.94 -7.59
N LEU A 124 -10.81 -8.07 -8.31
CA LEU A 124 -10.03 -9.25 -7.97
C LEU A 124 -8.52 -9.00 -8.08
N GLN A 125 -8.06 -8.32 -9.13
CA GLN A 125 -6.64 -7.98 -9.31
C GLN A 125 -6.13 -7.06 -8.21
N VAL A 126 -6.92 -6.06 -7.80
CA VAL A 126 -6.55 -5.14 -6.72
C VAL A 126 -6.53 -5.86 -5.38
N GLU A 127 -7.55 -6.69 -5.10
CA GLU A 127 -7.60 -7.50 -3.88
C GLU A 127 -6.39 -8.44 -3.80
N GLU A 128 -6.03 -9.11 -4.89
CA GLU A 128 -4.83 -9.95 -4.95
C GLU A 128 -3.56 -9.17 -4.63
N ALA A 129 -3.38 -8.00 -5.23
CA ALA A 129 -2.22 -7.15 -5.00
C ALA A 129 -2.14 -6.66 -3.54
N GLN A 130 -3.27 -6.26 -2.94
CA GLN A 130 -3.36 -5.87 -1.53
C GLN A 130 -3.01 -7.04 -0.60
N LEU A 131 -3.54 -8.23 -0.85
CA LEU A 131 -3.25 -9.41 -0.05
C LEU A 131 -1.78 -9.84 -0.15
N ASN A 132 -1.19 -9.80 -1.35
CA ASN A 132 0.24 -10.06 -1.55
C ASN A 132 1.14 -9.02 -0.85
N TYR A 133 0.69 -7.77 -0.79
CA TYR A 133 1.39 -6.72 -0.05
C TYR A 133 1.28 -6.89 1.46
N LEU A 134 0.13 -7.33 1.97
CA LEU A 134 -0.17 -7.50 3.39
C LEU A 134 0.48 -8.76 3.98
N LEU A 135 0.52 -9.85 3.21
CA LEU A 135 0.98 -11.17 3.68
C LEU A 135 2.38 -11.15 4.35
N PRO A 136 3.44 -10.54 3.78
CA PRO A 136 4.74 -10.44 4.45
C PRO A 136 4.73 -9.54 5.70
N ARG A 137 3.81 -8.56 5.79
CA ARG A 137 3.66 -7.66 6.93
C ARG A 137 3.08 -8.36 8.16
N LEU A 138 2.15 -9.27 7.98
CA LEU A 138 1.64 -10.13 9.05
C LEU A 138 2.74 -11.03 9.66
N VAL A 139 3.73 -11.42 8.88
CA VAL A 139 4.89 -12.19 9.40
C VAL A 139 5.71 -11.36 10.38
N GLY A 140 5.93 -10.08 10.08
CA GLY A 140 6.70 -9.17 10.93
C GLY A 140 6.03 -8.92 12.29
N GLN A 141 4.71 -8.74 12.32
CA GLN A 141 3.94 -8.55 13.55
C GLN A 141 3.95 -9.79 14.46
N GLY A 142 3.90 -11.00 13.89
CA GLY A 142 3.93 -12.24 14.65
C GLY A 142 5.23 -12.49 15.42
N ILE A 143 6.35 -12.10 14.84
CA ILE A 143 7.66 -12.22 15.49
C ILE A 143 7.78 -11.26 16.68
N MET A 144 7.14 -10.09 16.64
CA MET A 144 7.15 -9.15 17.75
C MET A 144 6.22 -9.60 18.89
N LEU A 145 5.01 -10.07 18.57
CA LEU A 145 4.07 -10.60 19.55
C LEU A 145 4.58 -11.88 20.25
N SER A 146 5.31 -12.73 19.53
CA SER A 146 5.92 -13.92 20.12
C SER A 146 7.08 -13.61 21.07
N ARG A 147 7.78 -12.49 20.87
CA ARG A 147 8.83 -12.02 21.79
C ARG A 147 8.28 -11.45 23.09
N GLN A 148 7.07 -10.92 23.11
CA GLN A 148 6.41 -10.39 24.31
C GLN A 148 5.73 -11.47 25.15
N GLY A 149 5.45 -12.67 24.59
CA GLY A 149 4.73 -13.76 25.24
C GLY A 149 5.58 -15.00 25.59
N GLY A 150 6.92 -14.94 25.53
CA GLY A 150 7.78 -16.11 25.46
C GLY A 150 8.18 -16.76 26.77
N GLY A 151 7.53 -17.86 27.14
CA GLY A 151 8.16 -18.96 27.89
C GLY A 151 8.57 -20.06 26.90
N ILE A 152 9.68 -20.76 27.18
CA ILE A 152 10.14 -21.91 26.41
C ILE A 152 9.02 -22.96 26.35
N GLY A 153 8.47 -23.22 25.16
CA GLY A 153 7.58 -24.38 24.90
C GLY A 153 6.07 -24.08 24.80
N SER A 154 5.56 -22.86 24.96
CA SER A 154 4.14 -22.58 24.75
C SER A 154 3.93 -21.73 23.50
N LYS A 155 3.27 -22.29 22.47
CA LYS A 155 2.65 -21.49 21.40
C LYS A 155 1.58 -20.61 22.03
N GLY A 156 1.85 -19.30 22.17
CA GLY A 156 0.88 -18.38 22.72
C GLY A 156 -0.35 -18.23 21.79
N PRO A 157 -1.52 -17.83 22.31
CA PRO A 157 -2.75 -17.64 21.53
C PRO A 157 -2.59 -16.66 20.36
N GLY A 158 -1.59 -15.74 20.40
CA GLY A 158 -1.26 -14.82 19.32
C GLY A 158 -0.58 -15.48 18.11
N GLU A 159 0.28 -16.48 18.31
CA GLU A 159 0.91 -17.24 17.21
C GLU A 159 -0.12 -18.03 16.40
N THR A 160 -1.08 -18.66 17.06
CA THR A 160 -2.15 -19.43 16.43
C THR A 160 -3.08 -18.54 15.61
N LYS A 161 -3.39 -17.33 16.09
CA LYS A 161 -4.24 -16.37 15.37
C LYS A 161 -3.55 -15.88 14.09
N LEU A 162 -2.29 -15.45 14.19
CA LEU A 162 -1.52 -15.00 13.03
C LEU A 162 -1.31 -16.09 11.97
N GLU A 163 -1.08 -17.32 12.40
CA GLU A 163 -0.95 -18.44 11.45
C GLU A 163 -2.29 -18.75 10.77
N THR A 164 -3.39 -18.62 11.50
CA THR A 164 -4.73 -18.75 10.93
C THR A 164 -5.02 -17.64 9.92
N ASP A 165 -4.69 -16.39 10.25
CA ASP A 165 -4.88 -15.25 9.36
C ASP A 165 -4.03 -15.37 8.09
N ARG A 166 -2.77 -15.79 8.23
CA ARG A 166 -1.89 -16.07 7.07
C ARG A 166 -2.42 -17.18 6.17
N ARG A 167 -2.93 -18.27 6.76
CA ARG A 167 -3.53 -19.36 6.00
C ARG A 167 -4.79 -18.88 5.27
N TYR A 168 -5.62 -18.10 5.93
CA TYR A 168 -6.79 -17.49 5.32
C TYR A 168 -6.43 -16.63 4.11
N ILE A 169 -5.45 -15.74 4.25
CA ILE A 169 -4.99 -14.86 3.16
C ILE A 169 -4.42 -15.69 2.00
N ARG A 170 -3.59 -16.71 2.25
CA ARG A 170 -3.07 -17.58 1.19
C ARG A 170 -4.20 -18.28 0.43
N THR A 171 -5.15 -18.87 1.16
CA THR A 171 -6.32 -19.50 0.55
C THR A 171 -7.13 -18.50 -0.28
N ARG A 172 -7.26 -17.26 0.21
CA ARG A 172 -7.95 -16.21 -0.53
C ARG A 172 -7.24 -15.85 -1.84
N ILE A 173 -5.92 -15.68 -1.81
CA ILE A 173 -5.08 -15.44 -3.01
C ILE A 173 -5.27 -16.58 -4.02
N GLU A 174 -5.19 -17.85 -3.58
CA GLU A 174 -5.39 -19.00 -4.47
C GLU A 174 -6.79 -19.02 -5.12
N ASN A 175 -7.82 -18.61 -4.38
CA ASN A 175 -9.18 -18.54 -4.90
C ASN A 175 -9.34 -17.40 -5.91
N ILE A 176 -8.69 -16.25 -5.67
CA ILE A 176 -8.67 -15.13 -6.62
C ILE A 176 -7.94 -15.55 -7.91
N ASP A 177 -6.80 -16.17 -7.80
CA ASP A 177 -6.03 -16.73 -8.93
C ASP A 177 -6.89 -17.63 -9.81
N LYS A 178 -7.65 -18.56 -9.19
CA LYS A 178 -8.57 -19.45 -9.91
C LYS A 178 -9.69 -18.68 -10.61
N ALA A 179 -10.21 -17.62 -9.96
CA ALA A 179 -11.25 -16.77 -10.52
C ALA A 179 -10.71 -15.97 -11.73
N LEU A 180 -9.53 -15.37 -11.62
CA LEU A 180 -8.88 -14.63 -12.71
C LEU A 180 -8.59 -15.53 -13.93
N LYS A 181 -8.06 -16.74 -13.72
CA LYS A 181 -7.86 -17.73 -14.80
C LYS A 181 -9.18 -18.11 -15.50
N LYS A 182 -10.29 -18.16 -14.76
CA LYS A 182 -11.62 -18.42 -15.36
C LYS A 182 -12.08 -17.24 -16.23
N VAL A 183 -11.83 -16.01 -15.80
CA VAL A 183 -12.14 -14.79 -16.57
C VAL A 183 -11.30 -14.76 -17.86
N GLU A 184 -10.01 -15.04 -17.77
CA GLU A 184 -9.10 -15.11 -18.92
C GLU A 184 -9.56 -16.14 -19.96
N LYS A 185 -9.88 -17.37 -19.53
CA LYS A 185 -10.42 -18.40 -20.40
C LYS A 185 -11.73 -17.98 -21.07
N THR A 186 -12.60 -17.29 -20.36
CA THR A 186 -13.85 -16.76 -20.92
C THR A 186 -13.57 -15.72 -22.01
N ARG A 187 -12.61 -14.82 -21.78
CA ARG A 187 -12.15 -13.84 -22.78
C ARG A 187 -11.57 -14.49 -24.03
N GLU A 188 -10.75 -15.52 -23.84
CA GLU A 188 -10.21 -16.28 -24.98
C GLU A 188 -11.31 -16.91 -25.82
N ASN A 189 -12.30 -17.53 -25.18
CA ASN A 189 -13.46 -18.11 -25.86
C ASN A 189 -14.26 -17.05 -26.65
N ILE A 190 -14.47 -15.87 -26.05
CA ILE A 190 -15.14 -14.74 -26.70
C ILE A 190 -14.30 -14.24 -27.90
N ARG A 191 -12.99 -14.12 -27.72
CA ARG A 191 -12.03 -13.72 -28.76
C ARG A 191 -12.06 -14.68 -29.94
N GLN A 192 -12.05 -16.00 -29.69
CA GLN A 192 -12.14 -17.04 -30.71
C GLN A 192 -13.49 -16.99 -31.46
N LYS A 193 -14.61 -16.80 -30.75
CA LYS A 193 -15.93 -16.64 -31.38
C LYS A 193 -15.96 -15.41 -32.28
N ARG A 194 -15.45 -14.27 -31.81
CA ARG A 194 -15.34 -13.04 -32.62
C ARG A 194 -14.39 -13.20 -33.81
N SER A 195 -13.35 -14.04 -33.71
CA SER A 195 -12.45 -14.33 -34.82
C SER A 195 -13.12 -15.11 -35.95
N LYS A 196 -14.06 -15.99 -35.60
CA LYS A 196 -14.81 -16.82 -36.57
C LYS A 196 -15.99 -16.06 -37.18
N SER A 197 -16.40 -14.92 -36.66
CA SER A 197 -17.59 -14.17 -37.15
C SER A 197 -17.36 -13.31 -38.38
N GLY A 198 -16.11 -13.27 -38.93
CA GLY A 198 -15.77 -12.51 -40.14
C GLY A 198 -15.84 -10.96 -39.97
N ILE A 199 -16.09 -10.47 -38.76
CA ILE A 199 -16.17 -9.02 -38.51
C ILE A 199 -14.77 -8.42 -38.56
N PHE A 200 -14.62 -7.35 -39.34
CA PHE A 200 -13.38 -6.58 -39.46
C PHE A 200 -13.01 -5.95 -38.12
N ARG A 201 -11.73 -6.04 -37.73
CA ARG A 201 -11.23 -5.52 -36.46
C ARG A 201 -10.23 -4.41 -36.70
N ILE A 202 -10.41 -3.30 -36.00
CA ILE A 202 -9.48 -2.16 -35.98
C ILE A 202 -8.86 -2.08 -34.60
N GLY A 203 -7.52 -2.11 -34.53
CA GLY A 203 -6.75 -1.89 -33.30
C GLY A 203 -6.24 -0.46 -33.25
N LEU A 204 -6.54 0.27 -32.15
CA LEU A 204 -5.95 1.57 -31.87
C LEU A 204 -4.71 1.38 -31.00
N ILE A 205 -3.56 1.83 -31.50
CA ILE A 205 -2.27 1.77 -30.81
C ILE A 205 -1.84 3.20 -30.50
N GLY A 206 -1.32 3.45 -29.30
CA GLY A 206 -0.82 4.76 -28.91
C GLY A 206 -0.21 4.71 -27.50
N TYR A 207 0.55 5.75 -27.15
CA TYR A 207 1.12 5.92 -25.80
C TYR A 207 0.03 6.03 -24.74
N THR A 208 0.38 5.77 -23.47
CA THR A 208 -0.48 6.06 -22.32
C THR A 208 -0.93 7.53 -22.36
N ASN A 209 -2.17 7.79 -21.95
CA ASN A 209 -2.80 9.13 -21.98
C ASN A 209 -3.03 9.75 -23.39
N ALA A 210 -2.91 8.97 -24.45
CA ALA A 210 -3.23 9.43 -25.82
C ALA A 210 -4.74 9.37 -26.18
N GLY A 211 -5.63 9.27 -25.19
CA GLY A 211 -7.09 9.29 -25.39
C GLY A 211 -7.66 8.06 -26.14
N LYS A 212 -7.01 6.89 -26.04
CA LYS A 212 -7.45 5.64 -26.71
C LYS A 212 -8.69 4.99 -26.10
N SER A 213 -9.02 5.31 -24.88
CA SER A 213 -10.13 4.72 -24.07
C SER A 213 -11.31 5.63 -23.95
#